data_749d0ca9401bf1079e76fafc28fd424f
#
_entry.id   749d0ca9401bf1079e76fafc28fd424f
#
_cell.length_a   1.000
_cell.length_b   1.000
_cell.length_c   1.000
_cell.angle_alpha   90.00
_cell.angle_beta   90.00
_cell.angle_gamma   90.00
#
_symmetry.space_group_name_H-M   'P 1'
#
loop_
_entity.id
_entity.type
_entity.pdbx_description
1 polymer ?
#
loop_
_entity_poly.entity_id
_entity_poly.type
_entity_poly.pdbx_seq_one_letter_code
_entity_poly.pdbx_strand_id
1 'polypeptide(L)'
;MADLGLSLRLSFDGSVLYGPLNASPTAAAIGYVIETHEPILEGSRSLSAFVSSTHVEYRALVEAVRAVAALSEHRTVASLHVRGDAAAVIEAADPKRPTRPSDDILQRRVETVRALVDPIPQVSYRQVARSRNRRAHELARRPHRPIK
;
A
#
# COMPACT_ATOMS: atom_id res chain seq x y z
N MET A 1 -20.75 -1.37 -26.39
CA MET A 1 -19.50 -0.63 -26.25
C MET A 1 -18.55 -1.41 -25.33
N ALA A 2 -17.34 -1.63 -25.75
CA ALA A 2 -16.39 -2.36 -24.93
C ALA A 2 -16.03 -1.56 -23.68
N ASP A 3 -15.94 -2.26 -22.55
CA ASP A 3 -15.44 -1.66 -21.33
C ASP A 3 -13.92 -1.49 -21.47
N LEU A 4 -13.48 -0.23 -21.54
CA LEU A 4 -12.06 0.09 -21.65
C LEU A 4 -11.31 -0.09 -20.33
N GLY A 5 -12.03 -0.32 -19.25
CA GLY A 5 -11.46 -0.53 -17.95
C GLY A 5 -11.12 0.75 -17.21
N LEU A 6 -10.85 0.59 -15.93
CA LEU A 6 -10.47 1.68 -15.03
C LEU A 6 -8.97 1.89 -15.07
N SER A 7 -8.56 3.15 -15.05
CA SER A 7 -7.17 3.54 -14.78
C SER A 7 -7.12 4.00 -13.34
N LEU A 8 -6.48 3.20 -12.49
CA LEU A 8 -6.47 3.42 -11.06
C LEU A 8 -5.13 3.97 -10.59
N ARG A 9 -5.19 4.85 -9.61
CA ARG A 9 -4.03 5.29 -8.86
C ARG A 9 -4.20 4.82 -7.43
N LEU A 10 -3.19 4.13 -6.90
CA LEU A 10 -3.17 3.60 -5.55
C LEU A 10 -2.08 4.31 -4.78
N SER A 11 -2.43 4.87 -3.62
CA SER A 11 -1.45 5.43 -2.69
C SER A 11 -1.58 4.68 -1.37
N PHE A 12 -0.45 4.35 -0.75
CA PHE A 12 -0.42 3.58 0.49
C PHE A 12 0.58 4.17 1.47
N ASP A 13 0.35 3.90 2.76
CA ASP A 13 1.28 4.28 3.82
C ASP A 13 1.10 3.38 5.03
N GLY A 14 2.18 3.20 5.78
CA GLY A 14 2.17 2.52 7.08
C GLY A 14 2.53 3.48 8.19
N SER A 15 2.05 3.21 9.39
CA SER A 15 2.29 4.06 10.55
C SER A 15 2.57 3.19 11.77
N VAL A 16 3.59 3.57 12.53
CA VAL A 16 3.95 2.89 13.78
C VAL A 16 4.06 3.93 14.89
N LEU A 17 3.43 3.65 16.02
CA LEU A 17 3.64 4.41 17.25
C LEU A 17 4.65 3.70 18.12
N TYR A 18 5.58 4.45 18.69
CA TYR A 18 6.58 3.94 19.61
C TYR A 18 6.25 4.36 21.02
N GLY A 19 6.76 3.60 21.99
CA GLY A 19 6.63 3.92 23.41
C GLY A 19 7.41 5.18 23.80
N PRO A 20 7.34 5.61 25.07
CA PRO A 20 7.89 6.90 25.51
C PRO A 20 9.36 7.12 25.20
N LEU A 21 10.16 6.07 25.07
CA LEU A 21 11.58 6.17 24.78
C LEU A 21 11.92 5.80 23.35
N ASN A 22 10.92 5.68 22.48
CA ASN A 22 11.07 5.19 21.11
C ASN A 22 11.79 3.84 21.01
N ALA A 23 11.79 3.08 22.11
CA ALA A 23 12.52 1.82 22.19
C ALA A 23 11.72 0.64 21.63
N SER A 24 10.39 0.70 21.70
CA SER A 24 9.52 -0.41 21.28
C SER A 24 8.30 0.11 20.57
N PRO A 25 7.93 -0.50 19.44
CA PRO A 25 6.68 -0.15 18.78
C PRO A 25 5.49 -0.62 19.61
N THR A 26 4.50 0.25 19.80
CA THR A 26 3.31 -0.03 20.61
C THR A 26 2.06 -0.23 19.79
N ALA A 27 2.00 0.28 18.58
CA ALA A 27 0.86 0.15 17.69
C ALA A 27 1.29 0.34 16.24
N ALA A 28 0.57 -0.31 15.33
CA ALA A 28 0.78 -0.14 13.90
C ALA A 28 -0.55 -0.04 13.18
N ALA A 29 -0.55 0.67 12.07
CA ALA A 29 -1.73 0.81 11.24
C ALA A 29 -1.32 1.05 9.79
N ILE A 30 -2.26 0.81 8.88
CA ILE A 30 -2.06 1.04 7.45
C ILE A 30 -3.16 1.94 6.92
N GLY A 31 -2.86 2.62 5.83
CA GLY A 31 -3.82 3.43 5.10
C GLY A 31 -3.57 3.33 3.61
N TYR A 32 -4.63 3.40 2.83
CA TYR A 32 -4.52 3.45 1.39
C TYR A 32 -5.71 4.18 0.78
N VAL A 33 -5.50 4.72 -0.40
CA VAL A 33 -6.56 5.32 -1.20
C VAL A 33 -6.41 4.85 -2.65
N ILE A 34 -7.54 4.44 -3.22
CA ILE A 34 -7.62 4.03 -4.62
C ILE A 34 -8.55 5.03 -5.30
N GLU A 35 -8.06 5.63 -6.37
CA GLU A 35 -8.78 6.72 -7.02
C GLU A 35 -8.67 6.66 -8.55
N THR A 36 -9.64 7.25 -9.20
CA THR A 36 -9.61 7.61 -10.62
C THR A 36 -9.41 9.12 -10.70
N HIS A 37 -10.47 9.89 -10.92
CA HIS A 37 -10.44 11.34 -10.80
C HIS A 37 -10.69 11.77 -9.36
N GLU A 38 -11.36 10.91 -8.60
CA GLU A 38 -11.66 11.13 -7.20
C GLU A 38 -11.51 9.80 -6.46
N PRO A 39 -11.39 9.82 -5.13
CA PRO A 39 -11.29 8.58 -4.36
C PRO A 39 -12.52 7.71 -4.57
N ILE A 40 -12.30 6.44 -4.87
CA ILE A 40 -13.37 5.45 -5.02
C ILE A 40 -13.33 4.40 -3.91
N LEU A 41 -12.18 4.23 -3.24
CA LEU A 41 -12.02 3.28 -2.16
C LEU A 41 -10.91 3.74 -1.25
N GLU A 42 -11.17 3.78 0.05
CA GLU A 42 -10.17 4.14 1.06
C GLU A 42 -10.17 3.08 2.16
N GLY A 43 -8.98 2.79 2.70
CA GLY A 43 -8.83 1.87 3.81
C GLY A 43 -7.99 2.48 4.92
N SER A 44 -8.36 2.17 6.15
CA SER A 44 -7.67 2.59 7.35
C SER A 44 -7.84 1.48 8.39
N ARG A 45 -6.75 0.89 8.85
CA ARG A 45 -6.85 -0.31 9.67
C ARG A 45 -5.67 -0.46 10.63
N SER A 46 -5.97 -0.84 11.87
CA SER A 46 -4.94 -1.24 12.84
C SER A 46 -4.42 -2.62 12.51
N LEU A 47 -3.15 -2.84 12.81
CA LEU A 47 -2.52 -4.15 12.71
C LEU A 47 -2.30 -4.70 14.11
N SER A 48 -2.71 -5.96 14.33
CA SER A 48 -2.58 -6.62 15.63
C SER A 48 -1.19 -7.21 15.86
N ALA A 49 -0.44 -7.46 14.81
CA ALA A 49 0.90 -8.02 14.90
C ALA A 49 1.79 -7.43 13.81
N PHE A 50 3.01 -7.08 14.15
CA PHE A 50 3.97 -6.53 13.22
C PHE A 50 5.38 -6.70 13.77
N VAL A 51 6.37 -6.67 12.88
CA VAL A 51 7.78 -6.86 13.23
C VAL A 51 8.50 -5.51 13.31
N SER A 52 8.29 -4.64 12.34
CA SER A 52 8.97 -3.35 12.25
C SER A 52 8.18 -2.38 11.38
N SER A 53 8.58 -1.11 11.37
CA SER A 53 7.97 -0.11 10.49
C SER A 53 8.09 -0.50 9.03
N THR A 54 9.21 -1.10 8.62
CA THR A 54 9.38 -1.58 7.25
C THR A 54 8.35 -2.64 6.90
N HIS A 55 8.11 -3.61 7.78
CA HIS A 55 7.09 -4.65 7.56
C HIS A 55 5.70 -4.04 7.45
N VAL A 56 5.40 -3.01 8.25
CA VAL A 56 4.10 -2.32 8.21
C VAL A 56 3.89 -1.66 6.84
N GLU A 57 4.93 -1.04 6.28
CA GLU A 57 4.86 -0.42 4.97
C GLU A 57 4.54 -1.45 3.87
N TYR A 58 5.20 -2.62 3.90
CA TYR A 58 4.89 -3.71 2.96
C TYR A 58 3.45 -4.20 3.12
N ARG A 59 2.99 -4.32 4.36
CA ARG A 59 1.61 -4.75 4.61
C ARG A 59 0.59 -3.74 4.10
N ALA A 60 0.90 -2.45 4.18
CA ALA A 60 0.03 -1.41 3.62
C ALA A 60 -0.16 -1.64 2.12
N LEU A 61 0.92 -1.91 1.39
CA LEU A 61 0.84 -2.18 -0.04
C LEU A 61 0.06 -3.47 -0.32
N VAL A 62 0.31 -4.55 0.43
CA VAL A 62 -0.43 -5.81 0.26
C VAL A 62 -1.94 -5.60 0.43
N GLU A 63 -2.34 -4.92 1.51
CA GLU A 63 -3.76 -4.67 1.75
C GLU A 63 -4.39 -3.79 0.65
N ALA A 64 -3.64 -2.80 0.17
CA ALA A 64 -4.10 -1.93 -0.89
C ALA A 64 -4.32 -2.70 -2.21
N VAL A 65 -3.36 -3.55 -2.61
CA VAL A 65 -3.52 -4.32 -3.85
C VAL A 65 -4.58 -5.42 -3.71
N ARG A 66 -4.82 -5.94 -2.50
CA ARG A 66 -5.95 -6.84 -2.26
C ARG A 66 -7.28 -6.14 -2.52
N ALA A 67 -7.38 -4.88 -2.12
CA ALA A 67 -8.58 -4.08 -2.39
C ALA A 67 -8.78 -3.87 -3.89
N VAL A 68 -7.70 -3.63 -4.63
CA VAL A 68 -7.75 -3.53 -6.09
C VAL A 68 -8.19 -4.86 -6.71
N ALA A 69 -7.64 -5.97 -6.24
CA ALA A 69 -8.00 -7.30 -6.74
C ALA A 69 -9.49 -7.60 -6.50
N ALA A 70 -10.01 -7.24 -5.33
CA ALA A 70 -11.44 -7.40 -5.04
C ALA A 70 -12.31 -6.53 -5.97
N LEU A 71 -11.89 -5.30 -6.23
CA LEU A 71 -12.58 -4.42 -7.16
C LEU A 71 -12.58 -5.01 -8.57
N SER A 72 -11.48 -5.63 -8.99
CA SER A 72 -11.34 -6.19 -10.33
C SER A 72 -12.26 -7.39 -10.58
N GLU A 73 -12.84 -7.97 -9.55
CA GLU A 73 -13.85 -9.02 -9.70
C GLU A 73 -15.17 -8.48 -10.27
N HIS A 74 -15.41 -7.17 -10.11
CA HIS A 74 -16.65 -6.51 -10.53
C HIS A 74 -16.45 -5.49 -11.64
N ARG A 75 -15.23 -4.97 -11.79
CA ARG A 75 -14.90 -3.94 -12.77
C ARG A 75 -13.58 -4.31 -13.44
N THR A 76 -13.48 -4.07 -14.74
CA THR A 76 -12.22 -4.25 -15.44
C THR A 76 -11.24 -3.16 -15.03
N VAL A 77 -10.04 -3.55 -14.64
CA VAL A 77 -8.94 -2.63 -14.31
C VAL A 77 -7.92 -2.72 -15.43
N ALA A 78 -7.79 -1.64 -16.20
CA ALA A 78 -6.88 -1.59 -17.36
C ALA A 78 -5.46 -1.23 -16.93
N SER A 79 -5.33 -0.36 -15.94
CA SER A 79 -4.01 0.06 -15.46
C SER A 79 -4.06 0.40 -13.97
N LEU A 80 -2.92 0.22 -13.32
CA LEU A 80 -2.73 0.55 -11.92
C LEU A 80 -1.41 1.29 -11.75
N HIS A 81 -1.47 2.48 -11.19
CA HIS A 81 -0.29 3.25 -10.85
C HIS A 81 -0.14 3.27 -9.34
N VAL A 82 0.91 2.63 -8.83
CA VAL A 82 1.18 2.49 -7.39
C VAL A 82 2.12 3.60 -6.94
N ARG A 83 1.74 4.32 -5.89
CA ARG A 83 2.51 5.42 -5.33
C ARG A 83 2.68 5.24 -3.83
N GLY A 84 3.84 5.62 -3.33
CA GLY A 84 4.11 5.60 -1.90
C GLY A 84 5.38 6.37 -1.60
N ASP A 85 5.58 6.74 -0.34
CA ASP A 85 6.80 7.44 0.07
C ASP A 85 7.87 6.49 0.63
N ALA A 86 7.54 5.22 0.79
CA ALA A 86 8.49 4.19 1.23
C ALA A 86 9.31 3.68 0.04
N ALA A 87 10.47 4.28 -0.21
CA ALA A 87 11.31 3.97 -1.36
C ALA A 87 11.65 2.49 -1.46
N ALA A 88 12.02 1.85 -0.35
CA ALA A 88 12.41 0.44 -0.35
C ALA A 88 11.26 -0.48 -0.80
N VAL A 89 10.04 -0.16 -0.41
CA VAL A 89 8.85 -0.95 -0.79
C VAL A 89 8.57 -0.80 -2.28
N ILE A 90 8.60 0.43 -2.77
CA ILE A 90 8.36 0.72 -4.18
C ILE A 90 9.41 0.02 -5.06
N GLU A 91 10.69 0.12 -4.69
CA GLU A 91 11.76 -0.51 -5.44
C GLU A 91 11.66 -2.03 -5.45
N ALA A 92 11.33 -2.62 -4.31
CA ALA A 92 11.19 -4.08 -4.22
C ALA A 92 9.99 -4.60 -5.01
N ALA A 93 8.88 -3.87 -5.00
CA ALA A 93 7.65 -4.28 -5.71
C ALA A 93 7.78 -4.12 -7.22
N ASP A 94 8.53 -3.13 -7.69
CA ASP A 94 8.66 -2.82 -9.11
C ASP A 94 9.50 -3.88 -9.81
N PRO A 95 8.91 -4.68 -10.73
CA PRO A 95 9.67 -5.74 -11.41
C PRO A 95 10.76 -5.21 -12.34
N LYS A 96 10.76 -3.91 -12.65
CA LYS A 96 11.81 -3.28 -13.47
C LYS A 96 13.04 -2.95 -12.65
N ARG A 97 12.97 -3.07 -11.32
CA ARG A 97 14.07 -2.78 -10.43
C ARG A 97 14.71 -4.08 -9.95
N PRO A 98 16.03 -4.18 -9.94
CA PRO A 98 16.70 -5.43 -9.51
C PRO A 98 16.76 -5.59 -7.99
N THR A 99 16.05 -4.79 -7.23
CA THR A 99 16.08 -4.80 -5.78
C THR A 99 15.25 -5.95 -5.22
N ARG A 100 15.84 -6.67 -4.27
CA ARG A 100 15.16 -7.78 -3.60
C ARG A 100 15.39 -7.66 -2.10
N PRO A 101 14.33 -7.75 -1.28
CA PRO A 101 14.50 -7.74 0.18
C PRO A 101 15.31 -8.95 0.62
N SER A 102 16.14 -8.77 1.65
CA SER A 102 16.89 -9.87 2.25
C SER A 102 16.04 -10.71 3.21
N ASP A 103 14.97 -10.15 3.71
CA ASP A 103 14.06 -10.79 4.66
C ASP A 103 13.06 -11.67 3.92
N ASP A 104 12.93 -12.94 4.33
CA ASP A 104 12.04 -13.90 3.67
C ASP A 104 10.56 -13.48 3.75
N ILE A 105 10.15 -12.88 4.86
CA ILE A 105 8.77 -12.41 5.01
C ILE A 105 8.48 -11.31 4.01
N LEU A 106 9.42 -10.35 3.87
CA LEU A 106 9.27 -9.26 2.91
C LEU A 106 9.28 -9.78 1.48
N GLN A 107 10.09 -10.79 1.17
CA GLN A 107 10.09 -11.42 -0.15
C GLN A 107 8.73 -12.02 -0.47
N ARG A 108 8.09 -12.68 0.50
CA ARG A 108 6.74 -13.23 0.32
C ARG A 108 5.70 -12.13 0.11
N ARG A 109 5.84 -11.00 0.80
CA ARG A 109 4.96 -9.84 0.60
C ARG A 109 5.05 -9.33 -0.83
N VAL A 110 6.28 -9.20 -1.34
CA VAL A 110 6.51 -8.76 -2.73
C VAL A 110 5.88 -9.75 -3.71
N GLU A 111 6.06 -11.04 -3.49
CA GLU A 111 5.47 -12.08 -4.33
C GLU A 111 3.94 -11.99 -4.32
N THR A 112 3.35 -11.74 -3.16
CA THR A 112 1.90 -11.56 -3.02
C THR A 112 1.43 -10.37 -3.84
N VAL A 113 2.13 -9.22 -3.75
CA VAL A 113 1.79 -8.03 -4.53
C VAL A 113 1.83 -8.34 -6.02
N ARG A 114 2.92 -8.97 -6.48
CA ARG A 114 3.09 -9.28 -7.90
C ARG A 114 2.01 -10.25 -8.42
N ALA A 115 1.66 -11.24 -7.61
CA ALA A 115 0.60 -12.18 -7.99
C ALA A 115 -0.76 -11.50 -8.10
N LEU A 116 -1.07 -10.60 -7.16
CA LEU A 116 -2.36 -9.91 -7.14
C LEU A 116 -2.51 -8.92 -8.31
N VAL A 117 -1.42 -8.29 -8.75
CA VAL A 117 -1.48 -7.33 -9.86
C VAL A 117 -1.22 -7.97 -11.22
N ASP A 118 -0.81 -9.24 -11.26
CA ASP A 118 -0.48 -9.93 -12.50
C ASP A 118 -1.57 -9.85 -13.57
N PRO A 119 -2.88 -10.00 -13.24
CA PRO A 119 -3.93 -9.88 -14.24
C PRO A 119 -4.12 -8.49 -14.83
N ILE A 120 -3.53 -7.45 -14.23
CA ILE A 120 -3.70 -6.08 -14.69
C ILE A 120 -2.71 -5.82 -15.83
N PRO A 121 -3.19 -5.38 -17.00
CA PRO A 121 -2.33 -5.23 -18.19
C PRO A 121 -1.17 -4.25 -18.01
N GLN A 122 -1.39 -3.16 -17.29
CA GLN A 122 -0.34 -2.15 -17.08
C GLN A 122 -0.26 -1.80 -15.61
N VAL A 123 0.90 -2.02 -15.01
CA VAL A 123 1.16 -1.67 -13.62
C VAL A 123 2.46 -0.88 -13.57
N SER A 124 2.43 0.27 -12.91
CA SER A 124 3.61 1.11 -12.73
C SER A 124 3.78 1.48 -11.26
N TYR A 125 5.00 1.78 -10.88
CA TYR A 125 5.37 2.09 -9.51
C TYR A 125 6.16 3.39 -9.47
N ARG A 126 5.86 4.24 -8.49
CA ARG A 126 6.59 5.49 -8.32
C ARG A 126 6.68 5.86 -6.86
N GLN A 127 7.90 6.14 -6.40
CA GLN A 127 8.11 6.74 -5.11
C GLN A 127 7.80 8.24 -5.19
N VAL A 128 7.05 8.73 -4.22
CA VAL A 128 6.67 10.14 -4.13
C VAL A 128 7.08 10.69 -2.77
N ALA A 129 7.19 12.02 -2.66
CA ALA A 129 7.43 12.66 -1.38
C ALA A 129 6.22 12.48 -0.47
N ARG A 130 6.44 12.51 0.85
CA ARG A 130 5.35 12.39 1.83
C ARG A 130 4.27 13.45 1.61
N SER A 131 4.66 14.66 1.23
CA SER A 131 3.71 15.75 0.95
C SER A 131 2.75 15.42 -0.18
N ARG A 132 3.08 14.45 -1.03
CA ARG A 132 2.22 13.98 -2.12
C ARG A 132 1.52 12.67 -1.80
N ASN A 133 1.65 12.20 -0.56
CA ASN A 133 1.03 10.97 -0.07
C ASN A 133 0.15 11.26 1.17
N ARG A 134 -0.40 12.46 1.26
CA ARG A 134 -1.09 12.95 2.45
C ARG A 134 -2.29 12.11 2.85
N ARG A 135 -3.12 11.75 1.89
CA ARG A 135 -4.37 11.05 2.23
C ARG A 135 -4.07 9.66 2.77
N ALA A 136 -3.16 8.91 2.15
CA ALA A 136 -2.75 7.60 2.65
C ALA A 136 -2.11 7.72 4.04
N HIS A 137 -1.27 8.74 4.24
CA HIS A 137 -0.63 8.99 5.53
C HIS A 137 -1.68 9.28 6.61
N GLU A 138 -2.66 10.14 6.31
CA GLU A 138 -3.74 10.47 7.23
C GLU A 138 -4.56 9.23 7.59
N LEU A 139 -4.88 8.39 6.61
CA LEU A 139 -5.61 7.15 6.83
C LEU A 139 -4.82 6.17 7.67
N ALA A 140 -3.50 6.08 7.47
CA ALA A 140 -2.63 5.22 8.26
C ALA A 140 -2.53 5.68 9.72
N ARG A 141 -2.66 6.96 9.97
CA ARG A 141 -2.58 7.51 11.32
C ARG A 141 -3.92 7.51 12.05
N ARG A 142 -5.02 7.40 11.34
CA ARG A 142 -6.36 7.50 11.91
C ARG A 142 -6.62 6.51 13.04
N PRO A 143 -6.22 5.22 12.93
CA PRO A 143 -6.46 4.25 14.01
C PRO A 143 -5.72 4.57 15.31
N HIS A 144 -4.67 5.40 15.26
CA HIS A 144 -3.92 5.78 16.46
C HIS A 144 -4.57 6.92 17.24
N ARG A 145 -5.55 7.60 16.65
CA ARG A 145 -6.20 8.75 17.29
C ARG A 145 -7.14 8.27 18.38
N PRO A 146 -7.19 8.99 19.53
CA PRO A 146 -8.14 8.64 20.59
C PRO A 146 -9.56 8.72 20.08
N ILE A 147 -10.38 7.78 20.55
CA ILE A 147 -11.82 7.81 20.28
C ILE A 147 -12.43 8.84 21.22
N LYS A 148 -13.19 9.76 20.66
CA LYS A 148 -13.91 10.76 21.45
C LYS A 148 -15.37 10.38 21.60
#